data_c84c20374e8ff2a366e4330f636accfb
#
_entry.id   c84c20374e8ff2a366e4330f636accfb
#
_cell.length_a   1.000
_cell.length_b   1.000
_cell.length_c   1.000
_cell.angle_alpha   90.00
_cell.angle_beta   90.00
_cell.angle_gamma   90.00
#
_symmetry.space_group_name_H-M   'P 1'
#
loop_
_entity.id
_entity.type
_entity.pdbx_description
1 polymer ?
#
loop_
_entity_poly.entity_id
_entity_poly.type
_entity_poly.pdbx_seq_one_letter_code
_entity_poly.pdbx_strand_id
1 'polypeptide(L)'
;MTALDVLENILCDDNLKSFNFKYCLVNQDKIPFTNNNQVARPNYNEDFVDLFDLNVDNLINYRCLGISIQASKVCAIDIDHCVNTPFDKTTINDKALKIIESFKNCAYIEFSFSGTGIRIFFIGDNNPDYDNLYYTKNTKLGIEYYRPEGNARYVTITGKSIYSNKIERLTGENYTSLIKFLNFNMKRSSILRQKTFEDIKDDRSIDELLKITKSKYLSDYIFQDLWFSQAPGSGKDESERDYHLIAYIFENITQDKNKVKLLFESSPFFKSKDHKHICKWNAQDFRYYNYVYDNIRRKK
;
A
#
# COMPACT_ATOMS: atom_id res chain seq x y z
N MET A 1 -3.56 5.69 -26.92
CA MET A 1 -3.85 4.28 -26.60
C MET A 1 -5.16 4.25 -25.83
N THR A 2 -6.08 3.42 -26.23
CA THR A 2 -7.40 3.18 -25.66
C THR A 2 -7.45 1.78 -25.04
N ALA A 3 -8.52 1.42 -24.32
CA ALA A 3 -8.67 0.05 -23.80
C ALA A 3 -8.75 -1.00 -24.92
N LEU A 4 -9.28 -0.61 -26.09
CA LEU A 4 -9.31 -1.49 -27.26
C LEU A 4 -7.90 -1.75 -27.80
N ASP A 5 -7.05 -0.70 -27.95
CA ASP A 5 -5.66 -0.86 -28.36
C ASP A 5 -4.88 -1.78 -27.39
N VAL A 6 -5.19 -1.69 -26.09
CA VAL A 6 -4.59 -2.56 -25.07
C VAL A 6 -5.03 -4.00 -25.25
N LEU A 7 -6.32 -4.25 -25.47
CA LEU A 7 -6.85 -5.58 -25.74
C LEU A 7 -6.17 -6.20 -26.97
N GLU A 8 -6.05 -5.45 -28.07
CA GLU A 8 -5.37 -5.90 -29.29
C GLU A 8 -3.91 -6.28 -29.02
N ASN A 9 -3.16 -5.45 -28.27
CA ASN A 9 -1.80 -5.76 -27.89
C ASN A 9 -1.69 -7.07 -27.08
N ILE A 10 -2.61 -7.28 -26.11
CA ILE A 10 -2.66 -8.49 -25.29
C ILE A 10 -2.96 -9.73 -26.16
N LEU A 11 -3.90 -9.63 -27.08
CA LEU A 11 -4.28 -10.73 -27.97
C LEU A 11 -3.17 -11.11 -28.96
N CYS A 12 -2.28 -10.16 -29.29
CA CYS A 12 -1.10 -10.39 -30.15
C CYS A 12 0.11 -10.95 -29.38
N ASP A 13 0.11 -10.97 -28.05
CA ASP A 13 1.20 -11.50 -27.22
C ASP A 13 0.79 -12.84 -26.58
N ASP A 14 1.34 -13.94 -27.07
CA ASP A 14 0.97 -15.29 -26.61
C ASP A 14 1.23 -15.53 -25.13
N ASN A 15 2.22 -14.88 -24.54
CA ASN A 15 2.52 -15.01 -23.12
C ASN A 15 1.49 -14.28 -22.25
N LEU A 16 1.02 -13.09 -22.67
CA LEU A 16 -0.06 -12.39 -22.00
C LEU A 16 -1.41 -13.08 -22.18
N LYS A 17 -1.71 -13.45 -23.44
CA LYS A 17 -2.97 -14.11 -23.78
C LYS A 17 -3.16 -15.43 -23.04
N SER A 18 -2.10 -16.19 -22.83
CA SER A 18 -2.14 -17.48 -22.13
C SER A 18 -2.15 -17.37 -20.60
N PHE A 19 -1.78 -16.20 -20.05
CA PHE A 19 -1.80 -16.01 -18.61
C PHE A 19 -3.20 -15.64 -18.11
N ASN A 20 -3.64 -16.26 -17.02
CA ASN A 20 -4.99 -16.05 -16.48
C ASN A 20 -5.07 -14.77 -15.62
N PHE A 21 -4.88 -13.61 -16.25
CA PHE A 21 -5.17 -12.35 -15.61
C PHE A 21 -6.67 -12.14 -15.40
N LYS A 22 -7.02 -11.42 -14.34
CA LYS A 22 -8.38 -10.95 -14.06
C LYS A 22 -8.44 -9.46 -14.29
N TYR A 23 -9.27 -9.04 -15.24
CA TYR A 23 -9.32 -7.71 -15.84
C TYR A 23 -10.45 -6.84 -15.32
N CYS A 24 -10.23 -5.54 -15.32
CA CYS A 24 -11.23 -4.49 -15.17
C CYS A 24 -11.01 -3.38 -16.19
N LEU A 25 -12.01 -2.55 -16.37
CA LEU A 25 -11.96 -1.34 -17.21
C LEU A 25 -11.42 -0.18 -16.37
N VAL A 26 -10.66 0.73 -16.97
CA VAL A 26 -10.09 1.89 -16.24
C VAL A 26 -10.39 3.18 -16.99
N ASN A 27 -11.02 4.15 -16.30
CA ASN A 27 -11.40 5.43 -16.90
C ASN A 27 -10.21 6.43 -16.96
N GLN A 28 -10.48 7.65 -17.41
CA GLN A 28 -9.50 8.74 -17.52
C GLN A 28 -8.87 9.13 -16.18
N ASP A 29 -9.64 9.02 -15.09
CA ASP A 29 -9.23 9.38 -13.73
C ASP A 29 -8.52 8.23 -13.00
N LYS A 30 -8.18 7.16 -13.71
CA LYS A 30 -7.60 5.93 -13.15
C LYS A 30 -8.50 5.24 -12.13
N ILE A 31 -9.80 5.35 -12.26
CA ILE A 31 -10.78 4.62 -11.46
C ILE A 31 -11.10 3.29 -12.15
N PRO A 32 -11.03 2.14 -11.45
CA PRO A 32 -11.36 0.85 -12.01
C PRO A 32 -12.88 0.64 -12.06
N PHE A 33 -13.37 0.01 -13.12
CA PHE A 33 -14.77 -0.33 -13.34
C PHE A 33 -14.91 -1.81 -13.67
N THR A 34 -16.01 -2.40 -13.22
CA THR A 34 -16.42 -3.74 -13.60
C THR A 34 -16.88 -3.76 -15.07
N ASN A 35 -17.05 -4.97 -15.59
CA ASN A 35 -17.59 -5.19 -16.93
C ASN A 35 -19.02 -4.61 -17.12
N ASN A 36 -19.73 -4.35 -16.02
CA ASN A 36 -21.09 -3.77 -15.99
C ASN A 36 -21.09 -2.26 -15.65
N ASN A 37 -19.98 -1.56 -15.88
CA ASN A 37 -19.83 -0.12 -15.66
C ASN A 37 -20.05 0.36 -14.21
N GLN A 38 -19.88 -0.52 -13.22
CA GLN A 38 -19.85 -0.16 -11.81
C GLN A 38 -18.39 0.03 -11.34
N VAL A 39 -18.15 0.86 -10.32
CA VAL A 39 -16.81 1.02 -9.76
C VAL A 39 -16.35 -0.33 -9.20
N ALA A 40 -15.23 -0.84 -9.71
CA ALA A 40 -14.65 -2.09 -9.25
C ALA A 40 -13.89 -1.91 -7.93
N ARG A 41 -14.05 -2.88 -7.04
CA ARG A 41 -13.41 -2.91 -5.72
C ARG A 41 -12.19 -3.84 -5.77
N PRO A 42 -10.96 -3.33 -5.58
CA PRO A 42 -9.74 -4.14 -5.76
C PRO A 42 -9.65 -5.40 -4.87
N ASN A 43 -10.41 -5.46 -3.78
CA ASN A 43 -10.47 -6.59 -2.84
C ASN A 43 -11.63 -7.58 -3.11
N TYR A 44 -12.39 -7.38 -4.18
CA TYR A 44 -13.48 -8.28 -4.58
C TYR A 44 -13.13 -8.92 -5.91
N ASN A 45 -12.80 -10.21 -5.88
CA ASN A 45 -12.34 -10.93 -7.08
C ASN A 45 -13.42 -11.02 -8.17
N GLU A 46 -14.70 -11.02 -7.79
CA GLU A 46 -15.86 -11.03 -8.67
C GLU A 46 -16.07 -9.76 -9.50
N ASP A 47 -15.39 -8.66 -9.10
CA ASP A 47 -15.42 -7.41 -9.85
C ASP A 47 -14.47 -7.43 -11.08
N PHE A 48 -13.70 -8.52 -11.24
CA PHE A 48 -12.74 -8.72 -12.32
C PHE A 48 -13.05 -9.98 -13.12
N VAL A 49 -12.90 -9.89 -14.44
CA VAL A 49 -13.29 -10.96 -15.38
C VAL A 49 -12.09 -11.51 -16.15
N ASP A 50 -12.27 -12.67 -16.78
CA ASP A 50 -11.29 -13.22 -17.71
C ASP A 50 -11.20 -12.39 -18.99
N LEU A 51 -10.09 -12.51 -19.73
CA LEU A 51 -9.83 -11.75 -20.94
C LEU A 51 -10.98 -11.85 -21.94
N PHE A 52 -11.49 -13.07 -22.16
CA PHE A 52 -12.52 -13.35 -23.15
C PHE A 52 -13.96 -13.04 -22.68
N ASP A 53 -14.12 -12.71 -21.39
CA ASP A 53 -15.39 -12.26 -20.81
C ASP A 53 -15.52 -10.73 -20.80
N LEU A 54 -14.49 -10.01 -21.26
CA LEU A 54 -14.55 -8.55 -21.36
C LEU A 54 -15.64 -8.12 -22.33
N ASN A 55 -16.48 -7.18 -21.91
CA ASN A 55 -17.50 -6.58 -22.78
C ASN A 55 -16.84 -5.58 -23.74
N VAL A 56 -16.63 -6.02 -24.98
CA VAL A 56 -15.92 -5.26 -26.01
C VAL A 56 -16.65 -3.93 -26.32
N ASP A 57 -17.98 -3.91 -26.27
CA ASP A 57 -18.79 -2.69 -26.54
C ASP A 57 -18.50 -1.58 -25.50
N ASN A 58 -18.11 -1.96 -24.29
CA ASN A 58 -17.75 -1.01 -23.24
C ASN A 58 -16.33 -0.43 -23.40
N LEU A 59 -15.41 -1.15 -24.04
CA LEU A 59 -13.99 -0.76 -24.11
C LEU A 59 -13.76 0.62 -24.72
N ILE A 60 -14.59 1.02 -25.68
CA ILE A 60 -14.47 2.33 -26.35
C ILE A 60 -14.61 3.51 -25.37
N ASN A 61 -15.31 3.30 -24.26
CA ASN A 61 -15.57 4.32 -23.24
C ASN A 61 -14.46 4.42 -22.19
N TYR A 62 -13.48 3.52 -22.23
CA TYR A 62 -12.44 3.43 -21.22
C TYR A 62 -11.06 3.70 -21.80
N ARG A 63 -10.20 4.22 -20.91
CA ARG A 63 -8.85 4.61 -21.29
C ARG A 63 -7.93 3.42 -21.44
N CYS A 64 -8.00 2.44 -20.53
CA CYS A 64 -7.12 1.27 -20.52
C CYS A 64 -7.76 0.11 -19.76
N LEU A 65 -7.07 -1.03 -19.78
CA LEU A 65 -7.37 -2.19 -18.94
C LEU A 65 -6.53 -2.15 -17.67
N GLY A 66 -7.12 -2.64 -16.58
CA GLY A 66 -6.43 -2.94 -15.34
C GLY A 66 -6.51 -4.43 -15.02
N ILE A 67 -5.58 -4.93 -14.23
CA ILE A 67 -5.58 -6.28 -13.71
C ILE A 67 -5.60 -6.26 -12.19
N SER A 68 -6.38 -7.15 -11.58
CA SER A 68 -6.31 -7.37 -10.13
C SER A 68 -5.07 -8.18 -9.78
N ILE A 69 -4.21 -7.65 -8.96
CA ILE A 69 -3.02 -8.35 -8.44
C ILE A 69 -3.44 -9.60 -7.63
N GLN A 70 -4.45 -9.45 -6.78
CA GLN A 70 -4.94 -10.52 -5.92
C GLN A 70 -5.64 -11.62 -6.72
N ALA A 71 -6.63 -11.27 -7.54
CA ALA A 71 -7.41 -12.24 -8.32
C ALA A 71 -6.55 -12.96 -9.37
N SER A 72 -5.57 -12.26 -9.97
CA SER A 72 -4.63 -12.83 -10.94
C SER A 72 -3.50 -13.65 -10.30
N LYS A 73 -3.34 -13.58 -8.97
CA LYS A 73 -2.24 -14.23 -8.24
C LYS A 73 -0.85 -13.89 -8.78
N VAL A 74 -0.66 -12.65 -9.19
CA VAL A 74 0.56 -12.14 -9.81
C VAL A 74 1.21 -11.07 -8.93
N CYS A 75 2.55 -11.00 -8.93
CA CYS A 75 3.30 -9.88 -8.38
C CYS A 75 3.58 -8.86 -9.48
N ALA A 76 3.66 -7.59 -9.10
CA ALA A 76 4.06 -6.52 -10.01
C ALA A 76 5.07 -5.58 -9.36
N ILE A 77 6.13 -5.25 -10.11
CA ILE A 77 7.00 -4.11 -9.82
C ILE A 77 6.60 -2.99 -10.75
N ASP A 78 6.31 -1.81 -10.23
CA ASP A 78 6.01 -0.59 -10.99
C ASP A 78 7.13 0.43 -10.74
N ILE A 79 7.77 0.90 -11.82
CA ILE A 79 8.89 1.85 -11.78
C ILE A 79 8.44 3.11 -12.50
N ASP A 80 8.14 4.16 -11.74
CA ASP A 80 7.66 5.43 -12.27
C ASP A 80 8.80 6.29 -12.84
N HIS A 81 8.48 7.08 -13.88
CA HIS A 81 9.35 8.13 -14.44
C HIS A 81 10.78 7.67 -14.76
N CYS A 82 10.91 6.46 -15.29
CA CYS A 82 12.21 5.87 -15.62
C CYS A 82 12.54 5.85 -17.12
N VAL A 83 11.62 6.31 -17.96
CA VAL A 83 11.76 6.39 -19.43
C VAL A 83 11.62 7.85 -19.84
N ASN A 84 12.63 8.43 -20.48
CA ASN A 84 12.65 9.86 -20.83
C ASN A 84 11.76 10.17 -22.05
N THR A 85 11.80 9.32 -23.08
CA THR A 85 10.92 9.43 -24.26
C THR A 85 9.87 8.32 -24.19
N PRO A 86 8.57 8.63 -24.13
CA PRO A 86 7.53 7.62 -23.97
C PRO A 86 7.64 6.48 -24.97
N PHE A 87 7.59 5.23 -24.49
CA PHE A 87 7.66 3.98 -25.24
C PHE A 87 8.99 3.74 -25.99
N ASP A 88 10.04 4.48 -25.64
CA ASP A 88 11.38 4.29 -26.23
C ASP A 88 12.33 3.62 -25.21
N LYS A 89 12.58 2.33 -25.43
CA LYS A 89 13.46 1.54 -24.56
C LYS A 89 14.91 2.03 -24.50
N THR A 90 15.36 2.81 -25.51
CA THR A 90 16.72 3.35 -25.55
C THR A 90 16.91 4.50 -24.57
N THR A 91 15.81 5.08 -24.07
CA THR A 91 15.81 6.22 -23.14
C THR A 91 15.48 5.82 -21.68
N ILE A 92 15.49 4.52 -21.38
CA ILE A 92 15.36 3.99 -20.03
C ILE A 92 16.59 4.37 -19.21
N ASN A 93 16.40 4.91 -18.00
CA ASN A 93 17.52 5.29 -17.15
C ASN A 93 18.28 4.07 -16.58
N ASP A 94 19.55 4.28 -16.22
CA ASP A 94 20.48 3.23 -15.76
C ASP A 94 19.96 2.43 -14.56
N LYS A 95 19.20 3.08 -13.68
CA LYS A 95 18.64 2.41 -12.50
C LYS A 95 17.58 1.40 -12.89
N ALA A 96 16.64 1.78 -13.75
CA ALA A 96 15.60 0.90 -14.23
C ALA A 96 16.21 -0.20 -15.13
N LEU A 97 17.23 0.11 -15.95
CA LEU A 97 17.94 -0.89 -16.74
C LEU A 97 18.55 -1.99 -15.87
N LYS A 98 19.18 -1.65 -14.73
CA LYS A 98 19.72 -2.65 -13.79
C LYS A 98 18.64 -3.55 -13.19
N ILE A 99 17.46 -3.01 -12.93
CA ILE A 99 16.32 -3.80 -12.45
C ILE A 99 15.83 -4.71 -13.58
N ILE A 100 15.61 -4.18 -14.77
CA ILE A 100 15.18 -4.94 -15.95
C ILE A 100 16.13 -6.11 -16.22
N GLU A 101 17.45 -5.87 -16.21
CA GLU A 101 18.46 -6.91 -16.43
C GLU A 101 18.31 -8.10 -15.47
N SER A 102 17.88 -7.83 -14.23
CA SER A 102 17.66 -8.89 -13.24
C SER A 102 16.40 -9.74 -13.51
N PHE A 103 15.48 -9.26 -14.35
CA PHE A 103 14.18 -9.90 -14.60
C PHE A 103 13.92 -10.23 -16.08
N LYS A 104 14.73 -9.74 -17.01
CA LYS A 104 14.49 -9.82 -18.46
C LYS A 104 14.32 -11.24 -19.03
N ASN A 105 14.84 -12.26 -18.34
CA ASN A 105 14.78 -13.66 -18.78
C ASN A 105 13.71 -14.48 -18.02
N CYS A 106 12.99 -13.90 -17.04
CA CYS A 106 12.11 -14.66 -16.16
C CYS A 106 10.80 -13.96 -15.82
N ALA A 107 10.57 -12.78 -16.37
CA ALA A 107 9.37 -12.00 -16.11
C ALA A 107 8.85 -11.35 -17.40
N TYR A 108 7.57 -11.06 -17.46
CA TYR A 108 6.99 -10.20 -18.47
C TYR A 108 7.24 -8.73 -18.10
N ILE A 109 7.79 -7.95 -19.03
CA ILE A 109 8.17 -6.55 -18.80
C ILE A 109 7.55 -5.68 -19.89
N GLU A 110 6.83 -4.64 -19.48
CA GLU A 110 6.16 -3.71 -20.40
C GLU A 110 6.37 -2.25 -19.99
N PHE A 111 6.07 -1.34 -20.92
CA PHE A 111 5.90 0.07 -20.58
C PHE A 111 4.61 0.30 -19.81
N SER A 112 4.65 1.25 -18.86
CA SER A 112 3.44 1.76 -18.21
C SER A 112 2.53 2.47 -19.23
N PHE A 113 1.29 2.73 -18.84
CA PHE A 113 0.32 3.36 -19.74
C PHE A 113 0.77 4.76 -20.27
N SER A 114 1.50 5.53 -19.46
CA SER A 114 2.08 6.81 -19.90
C SER A 114 3.27 6.66 -20.85
N GLY A 115 3.85 5.45 -20.95
CA GLY A 115 5.10 5.20 -21.65
C GLY A 115 6.35 5.67 -20.91
N THR A 116 6.21 6.35 -19.76
CA THR A 116 7.33 6.91 -18.99
C THR A 116 7.76 6.06 -17.82
N GLY A 117 7.03 4.99 -17.51
CA GLY A 117 7.34 4.01 -16.48
C GLY A 117 7.42 2.60 -17.06
N ILE A 118 7.78 1.64 -16.21
CA ILE A 118 7.95 0.23 -16.58
C ILE A 118 7.26 -0.64 -15.53
N ARG A 119 6.63 -1.74 -15.99
CA ARG A 119 6.05 -2.78 -15.15
C ARG A 119 6.65 -4.11 -15.42
N ILE A 120 6.83 -4.89 -14.36
CA ILE A 120 7.42 -6.23 -14.39
C ILE A 120 6.45 -7.17 -13.68
N PHE A 121 5.96 -8.20 -14.39
CA PHE A 121 4.99 -9.17 -13.88
C PHE A 121 5.60 -10.56 -13.75
N PHE A 122 5.40 -11.21 -12.62
CA PHE A 122 5.87 -12.57 -12.32
C PHE A 122 5.03 -13.19 -11.19
N ILE A 123 5.17 -14.49 -10.96
CA ILE A 123 4.59 -15.15 -9.78
C ILE A 123 5.68 -15.20 -8.70
N GLY A 124 5.43 -14.53 -7.57
CA GLY A 124 6.29 -14.56 -6.38
C GLY A 124 5.95 -15.73 -5.44
N ASP A 125 6.53 -15.71 -4.27
CA ASP A 125 6.17 -16.58 -3.15
C ASP A 125 5.34 -15.83 -2.11
N ASN A 126 4.70 -16.59 -1.22
CA ASN A 126 3.90 -16.08 -0.12
C ASN A 126 4.75 -15.99 1.15
N ASN A 127 5.62 -14.98 1.26
CA ASN A 127 6.33 -14.74 2.50
C ASN A 127 5.54 -13.73 3.37
N PRO A 128 5.00 -14.14 4.52
CA PRO A 128 4.18 -13.27 5.39
C PRO A 128 4.96 -12.08 5.97
N ASP A 129 6.29 -12.19 6.03
CA ASP A 129 7.13 -11.13 6.60
C ASP A 129 7.43 -9.97 5.64
N TYR A 130 7.04 -10.05 4.37
CA TYR A 130 7.34 -9.01 3.39
C TYR A 130 6.85 -7.62 3.80
N ASP A 131 5.64 -7.50 4.35
CA ASP A 131 5.09 -6.20 4.76
C ASP A 131 5.84 -5.58 5.94
N ASN A 132 6.47 -6.41 6.77
CA ASN A 132 7.31 -5.96 7.86
C ASN A 132 8.70 -5.52 7.39
N LEU A 133 9.24 -6.20 6.39
CA LEU A 133 10.62 -6.02 5.92
C LEU A 133 10.73 -4.97 4.82
N TYR A 134 9.72 -4.84 3.96
CA TYR A 134 9.79 -4.05 2.74
C TYR A 134 8.64 -3.05 2.62
N TYR A 135 8.91 -1.95 1.93
CA TYR A 135 7.87 -1.00 1.53
C TYR A 135 7.04 -1.59 0.39
N THR A 136 5.73 -1.34 0.39
CA THR A 136 4.92 -1.51 -0.82
C THR A 136 5.22 -0.40 -1.83
N LYS A 137 5.46 0.83 -1.32
CA LYS A 137 5.79 2.00 -2.14
C LYS A 137 7.02 2.70 -1.57
N ASN A 138 8.07 2.81 -2.37
CA ASN A 138 9.22 3.64 -2.09
C ASN A 138 9.14 4.94 -2.90
N THR A 139 8.55 5.97 -2.32
CA THR A 139 8.33 7.26 -2.99
C THR A 139 9.61 7.97 -3.40
N LYS A 140 10.72 7.78 -2.65
CA LYS A 140 12.03 8.37 -2.98
C LYS A 140 12.63 7.80 -4.25
N LEU A 141 12.31 6.54 -4.55
CA LEU A 141 12.84 5.84 -5.70
C LEU A 141 11.84 5.76 -6.85
N GLY A 142 10.56 6.11 -6.64
CA GLY A 142 9.49 5.93 -7.61
C GLY A 142 9.25 4.46 -7.93
N ILE A 143 9.37 3.56 -6.93
CA ILE A 143 9.22 2.12 -7.12
C ILE A 143 8.11 1.63 -6.21
N GLU A 144 7.21 0.81 -6.79
CA GLU A 144 6.17 0.11 -6.06
C GLU A 144 6.30 -1.40 -6.28
N TYR A 145 6.00 -2.19 -5.25
CA TYR A 145 5.98 -3.65 -5.31
C TYR A 145 4.67 -4.18 -4.76
N TYR A 146 3.91 -4.85 -5.61
CA TYR A 146 2.59 -5.38 -5.30
C TYR A 146 2.61 -6.90 -5.27
N ARG A 147 1.88 -7.49 -4.32
CA ARG A 147 1.76 -8.93 -4.10
C ARG A 147 0.30 -9.33 -3.92
N PRO A 148 -0.09 -10.57 -4.29
CA PRO A 148 -1.46 -11.07 -4.10
C PRO A 148 -1.96 -11.01 -2.65
N GLU A 149 -1.08 -11.30 -1.69
CA GLU A 149 -1.39 -11.35 -0.25
C GLU A 149 -1.24 -10.00 0.44
N GLY A 150 -0.83 -8.97 -0.28
CA GLY A 150 -0.68 -7.61 0.23
C GLY A 150 -2.02 -6.86 0.27
N ASN A 151 -1.92 -5.53 0.32
CA ASN A 151 -3.11 -4.69 0.15
C ASN A 151 -3.69 -4.89 -1.25
N ALA A 152 -5.00 -5.13 -1.32
CA ALA A 152 -5.71 -5.26 -2.58
C ALA A 152 -5.42 -4.08 -3.52
N ARG A 153 -4.94 -4.39 -4.72
CA ARG A 153 -4.55 -3.41 -5.73
C ARG A 153 -4.96 -3.90 -7.11
N TYR A 154 -5.20 -2.97 -7.98
CA TYR A 154 -5.16 -3.19 -9.42
C TYR A 154 -3.99 -2.40 -10.03
N VAL A 155 -3.49 -2.87 -11.15
CA VAL A 155 -2.41 -2.23 -11.92
C VAL A 155 -2.87 -2.20 -13.36
N THR A 156 -2.68 -1.07 -14.07
CA THR A 156 -3.01 -1.02 -15.49
C THR A 156 -2.04 -1.90 -16.29
N ILE A 157 -2.52 -2.48 -17.37
CA ILE A 157 -1.73 -3.28 -18.31
C ILE A 157 -1.80 -2.65 -19.70
N THR A 158 -0.74 -2.76 -20.48
CA THR A 158 -0.65 -2.10 -21.80
C THR A 158 -0.44 -3.07 -22.97
N GLY A 159 0.17 -4.22 -22.72
CA GLY A 159 0.64 -5.11 -23.75
C GLY A 159 1.80 -4.55 -24.61
N LYS A 160 2.36 -3.38 -24.24
CA LYS A 160 3.53 -2.79 -24.90
C LYS A 160 4.80 -3.38 -24.31
N SER A 161 5.09 -4.63 -24.67
CA SER A 161 6.19 -5.40 -24.10
C SER A 161 7.57 -4.84 -24.47
N ILE A 162 8.46 -4.84 -23.48
CA ILE A 162 9.92 -4.66 -23.64
C ILE A 162 10.57 -6.04 -23.71
N TYR A 163 10.11 -6.96 -22.86
CA TYR A 163 10.45 -8.38 -22.86
C TYR A 163 9.18 -9.21 -22.62
N SER A 164 8.76 -9.96 -23.63
CA SER A 164 7.64 -10.87 -23.55
C SER A 164 8.13 -12.27 -23.14
N ASN A 165 8.23 -12.51 -21.83
CA ASN A 165 8.47 -13.83 -21.29
C ASN A 165 7.21 -14.37 -20.63
N LYS A 166 7.15 -15.69 -20.49
CA LYS A 166 6.07 -16.35 -19.76
C LYS A 166 6.06 -15.92 -18.30
N ILE A 167 4.86 -15.63 -17.80
CA ILE A 167 4.68 -15.23 -16.40
C ILE A 167 4.62 -16.48 -15.53
N GLU A 168 5.74 -16.80 -14.89
CA GLU A 168 5.92 -18.01 -14.10
C GLU A 168 6.43 -17.68 -12.69
N ARG A 169 6.42 -18.72 -11.84
CA ARG A 169 6.97 -18.60 -10.49
C ARG A 169 8.48 -18.44 -10.54
N LEU A 170 8.98 -17.40 -9.88
CA LEU A 170 10.42 -17.22 -9.72
C LEU A 170 10.98 -18.31 -8.79
N THR A 171 12.01 -19.01 -9.25
CA THR A 171 12.73 -20.04 -8.51
C THR A 171 14.24 -19.87 -8.65
N GLY A 172 15.04 -20.50 -7.78
CA GLY A 172 16.50 -20.50 -7.88
C GLY A 172 17.12 -19.10 -7.94
N GLU A 173 17.91 -18.85 -8.99
CA GLU A 173 18.61 -17.57 -9.19
C GLU A 173 17.64 -16.41 -9.44
N ASN A 174 16.52 -16.66 -10.12
CA ASN A 174 15.49 -15.65 -10.37
C ASN A 174 14.81 -15.18 -9.07
N TYR A 175 14.54 -16.10 -8.15
CA TYR A 175 14.07 -15.76 -6.81
C TYR A 175 15.12 -14.98 -6.01
N THR A 176 16.39 -15.38 -6.12
CA THR A 176 17.51 -14.64 -5.52
C THR A 176 17.59 -13.20 -6.05
N SER A 177 17.33 -12.99 -7.35
CA SER A 177 17.26 -11.66 -7.96
C SER A 177 16.12 -10.81 -7.38
N LEU A 178 14.95 -11.40 -7.11
CA LEU A 178 13.85 -10.74 -6.42
C LEU A 178 14.27 -10.29 -5.02
N ILE A 179 14.88 -11.17 -4.24
CA ILE A 179 15.34 -10.84 -2.88
C ILE A 179 16.41 -9.73 -2.89
N LYS A 180 17.35 -9.77 -3.85
CA LYS A 180 18.33 -8.69 -4.04
C LYS A 180 17.64 -7.37 -4.38
N PHE A 181 16.69 -7.39 -5.33
CA PHE A 181 15.90 -6.21 -5.69
C PHE A 181 15.17 -5.63 -4.48
N LEU A 182 14.48 -6.45 -3.69
CA LEU A 182 13.74 -6.03 -2.51
C LEU A 182 14.67 -5.44 -1.45
N ASN A 183 15.78 -6.10 -1.15
CA ASN A 183 16.77 -5.61 -0.18
C ASN A 183 17.39 -4.28 -0.59
N PHE A 184 17.64 -4.07 -1.87
CA PHE A 184 18.28 -2.86 -2.37
C PHE A 184 17.31 -1.69 -2.54
N ASN A 185 16.09 -1.95 -3.04
CA ASN A 185 15.16 -0.90 -3.43
C ASN A 185 14.00 -0.70 -2.47
N MET A 186 13.55 -1.75 -1.79
CA MET A 186 12.29 -1.74 -1.03
C MET A 186 12.49 -1.96 0.47
N LYS A 187 13.71 -2.30 0.91
CA LYS A 187 13.97 -2.57 2.33
C LYS A 187 13.66 -1.33 3.17
N ARG A 188 12.87 -1.52 4.20
CA ARG A 188 12.65 -0.46 5.18
C ARG A 188 13.99 -0.13 5.84
N SER A 189 14.41 1.12 5.80
CA SER A 189 15.69 1.61 6.34
C SER A 189 15.79 1.50 7.87
N SER A 190 14.70 1.13 8.48
CA SER A 190 14.64 0.53 9.79
C SER A 190 13.80 -0.74 9.65
N ILE A 191 14.47 -1.91 9.54
CA ILE A 191 14.35 -2.77 10.70
C ILE A 191 14.99 -1.93 11.79
N LEU A 192 14.23 -1.03 12.37
CA LEU A 192 14.41 -0.75 13.77
C LEU A 192 14.44 -2.16 14.34
N ARG A 193 15.66 -2.66 14.68
CA ARG A 193 15.75 -3.69 15.69
C ARG A 193 14.55 -3.36 16.57
N GLN A 194 13.59 -4.27 16.69
CA GLN A 194 12.78 -4.28 17.87
C GLN A 194 13.84 -4.30 18.96
N LYS A 195 14.28 -3.12 19.40
CA LYS A 195 14.62 -2.96 20.77
C LYS A 195 13.32 -3.44 21.39
N THR A 196 13.34 -4.65 21.92
CA THR A 196 12.37 -5.09 22.90
C THR A 196 12.50 -4.04 23.98
N PHE A 197 11.72 -3.00 23.83
CA PHE A 197 11.60 -2.01 24.87
C PHE A 197 10.93 -2.79 25.98
N GLU A 198 11.62 -2.98 27.11
CA GLU A 198 10.98 -3.50 28.30
C GLU A 198 9.70 -2.73 28.52
N ASP A 199 8.59 -3.44 28.70
CA ASP A 199 7.30 -2.80 28.91
C ASP A 199 7.40 -1.89 30.13
N ILE A 200 7.26 -0.60 29.92
CA ILE A 200 7.22 0.36 31.02
C ILE A 200 5.90 0.14 31.72
N LYS A 201 5.98 -0.39 32.93
CA LYS A 201 4.81 -0.58 33.80
C LYS A 201 4.64 0.63 34.69
N ASP A 202 3.44 1.05 34.85
CA ASP A 202 3.03 2.10 35.78
C ASP A 202 2.08 1.45 36.81
N ASP A 203 2.45 1.43 38.08
CA ASP A 203 1.68 0.73 39.12
C ASP A 203 0.42 1.51 39.56
N ARG A 204 0.28 2.78 39.16
CA ARG A 204 -0.91 3.59 39.47
C ARG A 204 -2.15 3.01 38.80
N SER A 205 -3.30 3.05 39.51
CA SER A 205 -4.59 2.63 38.95
C SER A 205 -5.06 3.57 37.83
N ILE A 206 -5.97 3.10 37.01
CA ILE A 206 -6.60 3.96 35.97
C ILE A 206 -7.34 5.14 36.59
N ASP A 207 -7.98 4.94 37.76
CA ASP A 207 -8.71 6.02 38.44
C ASP A 207 -7.75 7.11 38.94
N GLU A 208 -6.57 6.76 39.44
CA GLU A 208 -5.54 7.73 39.79
C GLU A 208 -5.05 8.50 38.57
N LEU A 209 -4.80 7.81 37.47
CA LEU A 209 -4.36 8.44 36.21
C LEU A 209 -5.44 9.35 35.63
N LEU A 210 -6.71 8.99 35.74
CA LEU A 210 -7.85 9.86 35.33
C LEU A 210 -7.93 11.11 36.20
N LYS A 211 -7.65 11.03 37.52
CA LYS A 211 -7.56 12.21 38.40
C LYS A 211 -6.43 13.13 37.97
N ILE A 212 -5.25 12.57 37.66
CA ILE A 212 -4.11 13.35 37.13
C ILE A 212 -4.47 13.99 35.80
N THR A 213 -5.08 13.23 34.87
CA THR A 213 -5.58 13.73 33.60
C THR A 213 -6.53 14.90 33.80
N LYS A 214 -7.47 14.76 34.73
CA LYS A 214 -8.41 15.83 35.06
C LYS A 214 -7.71 17.09 35.58
N SER A 215 -6.76 16.97 36.47
CA SER A 215 -5.94 18.07 36.96
C SER A 215 -5.18 18.76 35.82
N LYS A 216 -4.63 17.99 34.89
CA LYS A 216 -3.85 18.49 33.74
C LYS A 216 -4.73 19.31 32.79
N TYR A 217 -5.88 18.82 32.33
CA TYR A 217 -6.70 19.61 31.40
C TYR A 217 -7.36 20.82 32.03
N LEU A 218 -7.44 20.90 33.36
CA LEU A 218 -7.88 22.10 34.05
C LEU A 218 -6.78 23.18 34.16
N SER A 219 -5.53 22.80 34.06
CA SER A 219 -4.37 23.71 34.20
C SER A 219 -3.59 23.96 32.89
N ASP A 220 -3.80 23.15 31.85
CA ASP A 220 -3.09 23.22 30.59
C ASP A 220 -4.09 23.31 29.43
N TYR A 221 -4.20 24.49 28.81
CA TYR A 221 -5.17 24.76 27.75
C TYR A 221 -4.85 23.98 26.46
N ILE A 222 -3.56 23.66 26.19
CA ILE A 222 -3.18 22.84 25.02
C ILE A 222 -3.72 21.43 25.20
N PHE A 223 -3.52 20.86 26.40
CA PHE A 223 -4.06 19.55 26.69
C PHE A 223 -5.60 19.55 26.76
N GLN A 224 -6.20 20.61 27.28
CA GLN A 224 -7.66 20.79 27.28
C GLN A 224 -8.20 20.75 25.84
N ASP A 225 -7.57 21.47 24.91
CA ASP A 225 -7.95 21.44 23.49
C ASP A 225 -7.81 20.03 22.89
N LEU A 226 -6.67 19.38 23.07
CA LEU A 226 -6.44 18.01 22.58
C LEU A 226 -7.42 16.99 23.16
N TRP A 227 -7.84 17.18 24.42
CA TRP A 227 -8.69 16.24 25.15
C TRP A 227 -10.17 16.35 24.77
N PHE A 228 -10.68 17.58 24.63
CA PHE A 228 -12.10 17.86 24.48
C PHE A 228 -12.57 18.23 23.08
N SER A 229 -11.68 18.61 22.18
CA SER A 229 -12.08 18.99 20.83
C SER A 229 -12.77 17.83 20.13
N GLN A 230 -13.84 18.16 19.39
CA GLN A 230 -14.50 17.17 18.55
C GLN A 230 -13.56 16.75 17.41
N ALA A 231 -13.58 15.47 17.07
CA ALA A 231 -12.87 14.98 15.91
C ALA A 231 -13.43 15.65 14.64
N PRO A 232 -12.58 16.29 13.79
CA PRO A 232 -13.04 16.80 12.52
C PRO A 232 -13.53 15.64 11.65
N GLY A 233 -14.64 15.81 10.94
CA GLY A 233 -15.16 14.79 10.02
C GLY A 233 -14.15 14.53 8.89
N SER A 234 -13.70 13.30 8.73
CA SER A 234 -12.82 12.74 7.68
C SER A 234 -11.80 13.74 7.06
N GLY A 235 -10.69 14.00 7.73
CA GLY A 235 -9.65 14.88 7.23
C GLY A 235 -8.22 14.45 7.64
N LYS A 236 -7.21 15.05 7.01
CA LYS A 236 -5.81 14.79 7.32
C LYS A 236 -5.41 15.11 8.76
N ASP A 237 -6.15 15.98 9.40
CA ASP A 237 -5.89 16.51 10.76
C ASP A 237 -6.18 15.53 11.89
N GLU A 238 -7.04 14.53 11.66
CA GLU A 238 -7.43 13.58 12.71
C GLU A 238 -6.28 12.67 13.19
N SER A 239 -5.49 12.16 12.24
CA SER A 239 -4.34 11.30 12.59
C SER A 239 -3.22 12.10 13.27
N GLU A 240 -3.08 13.37 12.97
CA GLU A 240 -2.15 14.29 13.61
C GLU A 240 -2.59 14.59 15.05
N ARG A 241 -3.88 14.83 15.28
CA ARG A 241 -4.44 15.01 16.62
C ARG A 241 -4.34 13.74 17.47
N ASP A 242 -4.57 12.56 16.90
CA ASP A 242 -4.33 11.30 17.60
C ASP A 242 -2.90 11.24 18.12
N TYR A 243 -1.93 11.53 17.23
CA TYR A 243 -0.52 11.56 17.58
C TYR A 243 -0.23 12.53 18.72
N HIS A 244 -0.73 13.76 18.65
CA HIS A 244 -0.47 14.80 19.66
C HIS A 244 -1.09 14.45 21.01
N LEU A 245 -2.33 13.95 21.06
CA LEU A 245 -2.96 13.55 22.29
C LEU A 245 -2.27 12.35 22.94
N ILE A 246 -1.94 11.33 22.15
CA ILE A 246 -1.20 10.15 22.63
C ILE A 246 0.20 10.56 23.13
N ALA A 247 0.89 11.45 22.41
CA ALA A 247 2.20 11.97 22.81
C ALA A 247 2.12 12.75 24.14
N TYR A 248 1.11 13.60 24.29
CA TYR A 248 0.91 14.35 25.53
C TYR A 248 0.68 13.42 26.73
N ILE A 249 -0.19 12.41 26.58
CA ILE A 249 -0.44 11.41 27.63
C ILE A 249 0.84 10.67 27.98
N PHE A 250 1.59 10.22 26.97
CA PHE A 250 2.84 9.52 27.14
C PHE A 250 3.90 10.36 27.90
N GLU A 251 4.01 11.63 27.58
CA GLU A 251 5.02 12.52 28.14
C GLU A 251 4.68 13.04 29.54
N ASN A 252 3.41 13.25 29.81
CA ASN A 252 2.99 14.01 31.01
C ASN A 252 2.18 13.20 32.02
N ILE A 253 1.69 12.01 31.66
CA ILE A 253 0.80 11.23 32.53
C ILE A 253 1.36 9.84 32.81
N THR A 254 1.53 9.01 31.78
CA THR A 254 2.04 7.64 31.91
C THR A 254 2.69 7.14 30.64
N GLN A 255 3.75 6.34 30.77
CA GLN A 255 4.41 5.67 29.66
C GLN A 255 4.00 4.19 29.53
N ASP A 256 3.11 3.70 30.37
CA ASP A 256 2.53 2.35 30.25
C ASP A 256 1.64 2.28 29.02
N LYS A 257 2.02 1.41 28.07
CA LYS A 257 1.37 1.30 26.76
C LYS A 257 -0.14 1.07 26.85
N ASN A 258 -0.57 0.18 27.74
CA ASN A 258 -1.97 -0.13 27.92
C ASN A 258 -2.73 1.02 28.58
N LYS A 259 -2.11 1.71 29.51
CA LYS A 259 -2.70 2.85 30.23
C LYS A 259 -2.80 4.09 29.34
N VAL A 260 -1.77 4.36 28.51
CA VAL A 260 -1.85 5.42 27.48
C VAL A 260 -3.04 5.18 26.55
N LYS A 261 -3.23 3.92 26.08
CA LYS A 261 -4.36 3.54 25.23
C LYS A 261 -5.70 3.80 25.93
N LEU A 262 -5.87 3.30 27.15
CA LEU A 262 -7.11 3.45 27.92
C LEU A 262 -7.44 4.93 28.19
N LEU A 263 -6.44 5.75 28.53
CA LEU A 263 -6.64 7.19 28.73
C LEU A 263 -7.05 7.87 27.43
N PHE A 264 -6.39 7.56 26.31
CA PHE A 264 -6.75 8.11 25.01
C PHE A 264 -8.20 7.74 24.62
N GLU A 265 -8.60 6.47 24.79
CA GLU A 265 -9.95 5.98 24.51
C GLU A 265 -11.02 6.59 25.46
N SER A 266 -10.62 7.01 26.64
CA SER A 266 -11.52 7.68 27.59
C SER A 266 -11.82 9.14 27.24
N SER A 267 -11.00 9.76 26.35
CA SER A 267 -11.15 11.17 25.98
C SER A 267 -12.46 11.45 25.21
N PRO A 268 -13.08 12.62 25.41
CA PRO A 268 -14.18 13.08 24.57
C PRO A 268 -13.80 13.17 23.09
N PHE A 269 -12.55 13.53 22.78
CA PHE A 269 -12.02 13.53 21.42
C PHE A 269 -12.14 12.16 20.74
N PHE A 270 -11.67 11.08 21.41
CA PHE A 270 -11.81 9.73 20.86
C PHE A 270 -13.27 9.30 20.71
N LYS A 271 -14.10 9.61 21.70
CA LYS A 271 -15.53 9.28 21.69
C LYS A 271 -16.34 10.01 20.61
N SER A 272 -15.84 11.13 20.10
CA SER A 272 -16.45 11.88 18.99
C SER A 272 -16.10 11.35 17.60
N LYS A 273 -15.24 10.33 17.50
CA LYS A 273 -14.82 9.75 16.22
C LYS A 273 -15.95 8.99 15.54
N ASP A 274 -15.99 9.07 14.23
CA ASP A 274 -16.95 8.32 13.43
C ASP A 274 -16.65 6.80 13.42
N HIS A 275 -17.62 6.03 12.96
CA HIS A 275 -17.52 4.56 12.89
C HIS A 275 -16.32 4.08 12.10
N LYS A 276 -15.95 4.75 11.00
CA LYS A 276 -14.81 4.38 10.14
C LYS A 276 -13.48 4.48 10.89
N HIS A 277 -13.30 5.53 11.69
CA HIS A 277 -12.12 5.74 12.51
C HIS A 277 -12.02 4.76 13.66
N ILE A 278 -13.16 4.45 14.31
CA ILE A 278 -13.24 3.42 15.35
C ILE A 278 -12.90 2.03 14.78
N CYS A 279 -13.40 1.68 13.58
CA CYS A 279 -13.02 0.44 12.91
C CYS A 279 -11.51 0.38 12.59
N LYS A 280 -10.92 1.48 12.09
CA LYS A 280 -9.47 1.58 11.85
C LYS A 280 -8.67 1.41 13.14
N TRP A 281 -9.13 1.99 14.24
CA TRP A 281 -8.49 1.89 15.56
C TRP A 281 -8.48 0.45 16.08
N ASN A 282 -9.59 -0.27 15.96
CA ASN A 282 -9.75 -1.64 16.45
C ASN A 282 -9.17 -2.70 15.49
N ALA A 283 -8.78 -2.33 14.27
CA ALA A 283 -8.29 -3.27 13.27
C ALA A 283 -6.93 -3.87 13.65
N GLN A 284 -6.77 -5.17 13.35
CA GLN A 284 -5.47 -5.87 13.46
C GLN A 284 -4.76 -5.68 14.81
N ASP A 285 -5.43 -6.01 15.92
CA ASP A 285 -4.90 -5.89 17.29
C ASP A 285 -4.33 -4.49 17.60
N PHE A 286 -5.10 -3.45 17.24
CA PHE A 286 -4.72 -2.06 17.45
C PHE A 286 -3.42 -1.64 16.73
N ARG A 287 -3.17 -2.17 15.54
CA ARG A 287 -1.97 -1.88 14.75
C ARG A 287 -1.70 -0.38 14.58
N TYR A 288 -2.75 0.41 14.36
CA TYR A 288 -2.62 1.88 14.25
C TYR A 288 -2.11 2.51 15.55
N TYR A 289 -2.72 2.17 16.69
CA TYR A 289 -2.26 2.63 18.01
C TYR A 289 -0.82 2.21 18.29
N ASN A 290 -0.50 0.95 18.08
CA ASN A 290 0.85 0.41 18.27
C ASN A 290 1.89 1.19 17.46
N TYR A 291 1.59 1.48 16.20
CA TYR A 291 2.45 2.30 15.34
C TYR A 291 2.66 3.71 15.89
N VAL A 292 1.59 4.40 16.32
CA VAL A 292 1.67 5.76 16.87
C VAL A 292 2.48 5.77 18.17
N TYR A 293 2.16 4.87 19.10
CA TYR A 293 2.84 4.77 20.39
C TYR A 293 4.34 4.48 20.23
N ASP A 294 4.69 3.51 19.39
CA ASP A 294 6.08 3.13 19.15
C ASP A 294 6.89 4.26 18.48
N ASN A 295 6.26 5.05 17.61
CA ASN A 295 6.90 6.23 17.02
C ASN A 295 7.16 7.35 18.04
N ILE A 296 6.25 7.58 18.98
CA ILE A 296 6.44 8.55 20.06
C ILE A 296 7.62 8.10 20.94
N ARG A 297 7.61 6.84 21.35
CA ARG A 297 8.64 6.24 22.21
C ARG A 297 10.05 6.27 21.58
N ARG A 298 10.14 6.19 20.27
CA ARG A 298 11.41 6.22 19.50
C ARG A 298 12.05 7.58 19.41
N LYS A 299 11.25 8.64 19.50
CA LYS A 299 11.73 10.03 19.37
C LYS A 299 12.31 10.55 20.69
N LYS A 300 12.16 9.78 21.76
CA LYS A 300 12.71 10.02 23.10
C LYS A 300 13.91 9.11 23.37
#